data_9d85ec2f6af4e833b33f0d0f446fd413
#
_entry.id   9d85ec2f6af4e833b33f0d0f446fd413
#
_cell.length_a   1.000
_cell.length_b   1.000
_cell.length_c   1.000
_cell.angle_alpha   90.00
_cell.angle_beta   90.00
_cell.angle_gamma   90.00
#
_symmetry.space_group_name_H-M   'P 1'
#
loop_
_entity.id
_entity.type
_entity.pdbx_description
1 polymer ?
#
loop_
_entity_poly.entity_id
_entity_poly.type
_entity_poly.pdbx_seq_one_letter_code
_entity_poly.pdbx_strand_id
1 'polypeptide(L)'
;LRLGEAYLEGLDQDVIFRTPGLHPGHPALEAARARGAEVTSEMELFFRLCPCRLIGVTGSDGKTTTTTILAEFLKEAGYNVYVGGNIGKPLLPDVSGMEPEDFAVLELSSFQLMTMEQSPHIAVMTNLSPNHLDYHRSMGEYIAAKENIFLHQGEGDRAIFNYDNQLTRDLAE
;
A
#
# COMPACT_ATOMS: atom_id res chain seq x y z
N LEU A 1 16.88 -4.63 21.44
CA LEU A 1 15.50 -5.06 21.26
C LEU A 1 14.68 -4.58 22.44
N ARG A 2 13.59 -3.83 22.21
CA ARG A 2 12.60 -3.43 23.22
C ARG A 2 11.33 -4.26 23.01
N LEU A 3 10.81 -4.85 24.06
CA LEU A 3 9.63 -5.73 24.05
C LEU A 3 8.63 -5.27 25.12
N GLY A 4 7.38 -5.72 25.00
CA GLY A 4 6.29 -5.40 25.94
C GLY A 4 5.66 -4.04 25.66
N GLU A 5 4.85 -3.54 26.60
CA GLU A 5 4.04 -2.32 26.41
C GLU A 5 4.88 -1.04 26.21
N ALA A 6 6.10 -1.00 26.76
CA ALA A 6 7.00 0.14 26.66
C ALA A 6 7.85 0.20 25.37
N TYR A 7 7.61 -0.65 24.38
CA TYR A 7 8.46 -0.72 23.17
C TYR A 7 8.47 0.56 22.32
N LEU A 8 7.43 1.38 22.43
CA LEU A 8 7.30 2.67 21.74
C LEU A 8 7.76 3.88 22.59
N GLU A 9 8.18 3.66 23.83
CA GLU A 9 8.63 4.76 24.68
C GLU A 9 10.02 5.27 24.25
N GLY A 10 10.19 6.59 24.24
CA GLY A 10 11.47 7.24 23.97
C GLY A 10 12.03 6.91 22.58
N LEU A 11 11.17 6.95 21.55
CA LEU A 11 11.63 6.89 20.17
C LEU A 11 12.43 8.14 19.84
N ASP A 12 13.74 8.02 19.65
CA ASP A 12 14.71 9.10 19.44
C ASP A 12 15.43 9.01 18.08
N GLN A 13 15.01 8.08 17.22
CA GLN A 13 15.57 7.84 15.90
C GLN A 13 15.12 8.91 14.91
N ASP A 14 15.97 9.23 13.93
CA ASP A 14 15.68 10.16 12.84
C ASP A 14 14.71 9.55 11.82
N VAL A 15 14.76 8.21 11.64
CA VAL A 15 13.87 7.45 10.73
C VAL A 15 13.25 6.28 11.49
N ILE A 16 11.93 6.17 11.40
CA ILE A 16 11.13 5.14 12.07
C ILE A 16 10.29 4.39 11.04
N PHE A 17 10.56 3.09 10.91
CA PHE A 17 9.72 2.22 10.08
C PHE A 17 8.53 1.69 10.87
N ARG A 18 7.34 2.09 10.49
CA ARG A 18 6.08 1.66 11.07
C ARG A 18 5.61 0.35 10.42
N THR A 19 5.16 -0.61 11.21
CA THR A 19 4.39 -1.74 10.68
C THR A 19 2.97 -1.30 10.35
N PRO A 20 2.30 -1.91 9.34
CA PRO A 20 0.93 -1.55 8.98
C PRO A 20 -0.06 -1.66 10.15
N GLY A 21 0.14 -2.63 11.06
CA GLY A 21 -0.73 -2.82 12.22
C GLY A 21 -0.64 -1.75 13.31
N LEU A 22 0.38 -0.89 13.29
CA LEU A 22 0.47 0.26 14.20
C LEU A 22 -0.17 1.47 13.53
N HIS A 23 -1.25 1.99 14.15
CA HIS A 23 -1.97 3.15 13.59
C HIS A 23 -1.05 4.36 13.44
N PRO A 24 -1.05 5.08 12.29
CA PRO A 24 -0.13 6.20 12.04
C PRO A 24 -0.31 7.38 13.00
N GLY A 25 -1.50 7.57 13.55
CA GLY A 25 -1.81 8.56 14.58
C GLY A 25 -1.51 8.09 16.01
N HIS A 26 -0.67 7.05 16.20
CA HIS A 26 -0.27 6.65 17.54
C HIS A 26 0.54 7.76 18.23
N PRO A 27 0.25 8.12 19.52
CA PRO A 27 0.89 9.26 20.19
C PRO A 27 2.43 9.24 20.16
N ALA A 28 3.05 8.06 20.25
CA ALA A 28 4.51 7.95 20.18
C ALA A 28 5.06 8.31 18.80
N LEU A 29 4.35 7.98 17.71
CA LEU A 29 4.73 8.36 16.34
C LEU A 29 4.51 9.84 16.09
N GLU A 30 3.41 10.41 16.59
CA GLU A 30 3.14 11.85 16.54
C GLU A 30 4.23 12.65 17.27
N ALA A 31 4.61 12.20 18.47
CA ALA A 31 5.71 12.80 19.23
C ALA A 31 7.06 12.69 18.49
N ALA A 32 7.30 11.61 17.77
CA ALA A 32 8.50 11.44 16.96
C ALA A 32 8.51 12.40 15.77
N ARG A 33 7.40 12.53 15.02
CA ARG A 33 7.25 13.52 13.94
C ARG A 33 7.44 14.96 14.43
N ALA A 34 6.87 15.30 15.58
CA ALA A 34 7.03 16.63 16.19
C ALA A 34 8.49 16.99 16.52
N ARG A 35 9.35 15.99 16.69
CA ARG A 35 10.81 16.16 16.86
C ARG A 35 11.59 16.17 15.53
N GLY A 36 10.91 16.02 14.39
CA GLY A 36 11.54 15.99 13.08
C GLY A 36 11.89 14.59 12.56
N ALA A 37 11.49 13.51 13.24
CA ALA A 37 11.71 12.16 12.75
C ALA A 37 10.85 11.85 11.52
N GLU A 38 11.42 11.23 10.51
CA GLU A 38 10.67 10.64 9.40
C GLU A 38 10.01 9.34 9.88
N VAL A 39 8.68 9.28 9.80
CA VAL A 39 7.94 8.04 10.07
C VAL A 39 7.42 7.50 8.75
N THR A 40 7.94 6.38 8.33
CA THR A 40 7.66 5.73 7.04
C THR A 40 7.31 4.26 7.21
N SER A 41 7.08 3.55 6.12
CA SER A 41 6.87 2.11 6.07
C SER A 41 7.75 1.45 5.01
N GLU A 42 7.84 0.13 5.05
CA GLU A 42 8.56 -0.64 4.03
C GLU A 42 7.96 -0.37 2.64
N MET A 43 6.63 -0.33 2.54
CA MET A 43 5.93 -0.12 1.27
C MET A 43 6.12 1.31 0.72
N GLU A 44 6.08 2.33 1.57
CA GLU A 44 6.35 3.73 1.17
C GLU A 44 7.79 3.87 0.64
N LEU A 45 8.76 3.25 1.31
CA LEU A 45 10.14 3.27 0.83
C LEU A 45 10.31 2.46 -0.45
N PHE A 46 9.63 1.31 -0.58
CA PHE A 46 9.63 0.52 -1.81
C PHE A 46 9.13 1.34 -3.00
N PHE A 47 8.00 2.05 -2.86
CA PHE A 47 7.46 2.90 -3.93
C PHE A 47 8.43 4.00 -4.36
N ARG A 48 9.18 4.58 -3.41
CA ARG A 48 10.18 5.64 -3.69
C ARG A 48 11.40 5.13 -4.46
N LEU A 49 11.77 3.86 -4.27
CA LEU A 49 13.02 3.30 -4.79
C LEU A 49 12.83 2.36 -5.98
N CYS A 50 11.63 1.80 -6.16
CA CYS A 50 11.36 0.81 -7.19
C CYS A 50 11.37 1.44 -8.59
N PRO A 51 12.23 0.96 -9.50
CA PRO A 51 12.27 1.45 -10.88
C PRO A 51 11.18 0.84 -11.76
N CYS A 52 10.55 -0.27 -11.30
CA CYS A 52 9.59 -1.05 -12.08
C CYS A 52 8.27 -0.33 -12.33
N ARG A 53 7.50 -0.82 -13.29
CA ARG A 53 6.09 -0.51 -13.39
C ARG A 53 5.31 -1.12 -12.23
N LEU A 54 4.67 -0.27 -11.43
CA LEU A 54 3.89 -0.68 -10.27
C LEU A 54 2.43 -0.91 -10.65
N ILE A 55 1.90 -2.09 -10.30
CA ILE A 55 0.46 -2.42 -10.36
C ILE A 55 0.00 -2.67 -8.94
N GLY A 56 -0.89 -1.85 -8.43
CA GLY A 56 -1.45 -1.98 -7.08
C GLY A 56 -2.88 -2.51 -7.12
N VAL A 57 -3.17 -3.50 -6.29
CA VAL A 57 -4.51 -4.09 -6.15
C VAL A 57 -4.99 -3.89 -4.72
N THR A 58 -6.12 -3.22 -4.56
CA THR A 58 -6.82 -3.07 -3.28
C THR A 58 -8.30 -3.44 -3.39
N GLY A 59 -8.98 -3.44 -2.27
CA GLY A 59 -10.40 -3.73 -2.13
C GLY A 59 -10.70 -4.42 -0.81
N SER A 60 -11.97 -4.69 -0.54
CA SER A 60 -12.35 -5.49 0.63
C SER A 60 -12.05 -6.97 0.39
N ASP A 61 -12.48 -7.50 -0.75
CA ASP A 61 -12.34 -8.91 -1.13
C ASP A 61 -11.68 -9.04 -2.52
N GLY A 62 -11.15 -10.23 -2.83
CA GLY A 62 -10.60 -10.58 -4.14
C GLY A 62 -9.21 -10.03 -4.45
N LYS A 63 -8.57 -9.30 -3.55
CA LYS A 63 -7.22 -8.73 -3.74
C LYS A 63 -6.20 -9.79 -4.14
N THR A 64 -6.04 -10.83 -3.31
CA THR A 64 -5.04 -11.88 -3.51
C THR A 64 -5.24 -12.61 -4.83
N THR A 65 -6.49 -12.97 -5.15
CA THR A 65 -6.83 -13.63 -6.41
C THR A 65 -6.48 -12.76 -7.61
N THR A 66 -6.87 -11.49 -7.59
CA THR A 66 -6.60 -10.54 -8.68
C THR A 66 -5.10 -10.31 -8.83
N THR A 67 -4.37 -10.08 -7.73
CA THR A 67 -2.90 -9.91 -7.75
C THR A 67 -2.20 -11.12 -8.36
N THR A 68 -2.61 -12.33 -7.95
CA THR A 68 -2.00 -13.57 -8.45
C THR A 68 -2.28 -13.77 -9.94
N ILE A 69 -3.53 -13.57 -10.38
CA ILE A 69 -3.90 -13.73 -11.80
C ILE A 69 -3.15 -12.72 -12.68
N LEU A 70 -3.07 -11.46 -12.27
CA LEU A 70 -2.32 -10.43 -13.01
C LEU A 70 -0.84 -10.78 -13.11
N ALA A 71 -0.24 -11.24 -12.02
CA ALA A 71 1.16 -11.63 -12.02
C ALA A 71 1.43 -12.81 -12.97
N GLU A 72 0.57 -13.83 -12.97
CA GLU A 72 0.70 -14.98 -13.86
C GLU A 72 0.51 -14.58 -15.33
N PHE A 73 -0.44 -13.71 -15.66
CA PHE A 73 -0.63 -13.23 -17.03
C PHE A 73 0.60 -12.46 -17.55
N LEU A 74 1.21 -11.63 -16.70
CA LEU A 74 2.43 -10.90 -17.07
C LEU A 74 3.62 -11.84 -17.27
N LYS A 75 3.78 -12.86 -16.42
CA LYS A 75 4.82 -13.88 -16.58
C LYS A 75 4.65 -14.68 -17.87
N GLU A 76 3.43 -15.12 -18.17
CA GLU A 76 3.12 -15.83 -19.43
C GLU A 76 3.34 -14.94 -20.66
N ALA A 77 3.18 -13.63 -20.52
CA ALA A 77 3.52 -12.65 -21.55
C ALA A 77 5.04 -12.40 -21.68
N GLY A 78 5.87 -13.03 -20.84
CA GLY A 78 7.33 -12.97 -20.91
C GLY A 78 7.97 -11.84 -20.10
N TYR A 79 7.22 -11.17 -19.23
CA TYR A 79 7.76 -10.14 -18.34
C TYR A 79 8.39 -10.75 -17.08
N ASN A 80 9.39 -10.08 -16.54
CA ASN A 80 9.88 -10.34 -15.20
C ASN A 80 8.93 -9.68 -14.18
N VAL A 81 8.44 -10.46 -13.20
CA VAL A 81 7.36 -10.02 -12.31
C VAL A 81 7.69 -10.31 -10.84
N TYR A 82 7.67 -9.27 -10.05
CA TYR A 82 7.77 -9.32 -8.60
C TYR A 82 6.38 -9.22 -7.97
N VAL A 83 6.10 -10.07 -6.99
CA VAL A 83 4.79 -10.09 -6.29
C VAL A 83 5.01 -9.87 -4.80
N GLY A 84 4.29 -8.92 -4.24
CA GLY A 84 4.43 -8.58 -2.82
C GLY A 84 3.33 -7.70 -2.26
N GLY A 85 3.66 -6.93 -1.24
CA GLY A 85 2.72 -6.08 -0.51
C GLY A 85 2.17 -6.78 0.73
N ASN A 86 0.85 -6.88 0.84
CA ASN A 86 0.18 -7.57 1.94
C ASN A 86 0.27 -9.11 1.86
N ILE A 87 0.85 -9.63 0.79
CA ILE A 87 1.11 -11.06 0.53
C ILE A 87 2.56 -11.28 0.14
N GLY A 88 3.00 -12.54 0.20
CA GLY A 88 4.35 -12.93 -0.23
C GLY A 88 5.44 -12.47 0.74
N LYS A 89 6.58 -12.10 0.17
CA LYS A 89 7.74 -11.58 0.91
C LYS A 89 7.88 -10.07 0.75
N PRO A 90 8.56 -9.39 1.68
CA PRO A 90 8.95 -7.99 1.48
C PRO A 90 9.78 -7.84 0.21
N LEU A 91 9.49 -6.82 -0.61
CA LEU A 91 10.18 -6.59 -1.89
C LEU A 91 11.32 -5.57 -1.79
N LEU A 92 11.37 -4.77 -0.74
CA LEU A 92 12.41 -3.77 -0.57
C LEU A 92 13.84 -4.35 -0.65
N PRO A 93 14.16 -5.54 -0.13
CA PRO A 93 15.49 -6.14 -0.30
C PRO A 93 15.86 -6.48 -1.74
N ASP A 94 14.88 -6.70 -2.60
CA ASP A 94 15.08 -7.09 -4.00
C ASP A 94 15.19 -5.88 -4.94
N VAL A 95 14.88 -4.66 -4.47
CA VAL A 95 14.73 -3.45 -5.30
C VAL A 95 15.98 -3.12 -6.13
N SER A 96 17.17 -3.43 -5.63
CA SER A 96 18.43 -3.19 -6.34
C SER A 96 18.65 -4.09 -7.57
N GLY A 97 17.88 -5.15 -7.70
CA GLY A 97 17.92 -6.08 -8.84
C GLY A 97 16.75 -5.91 -9.82
N MET A 98 15.90 -4.89 -9.58
CA MET A 98 14.74 -4.60 -10.43
C MET A 98 15.12 -3.62 -11.55
N GLU A 99 14.52 -3.82 -12.72
CA GLU A 99 14.76 -2.99 -13.91
C GLU A 99 13.47 -2.24 -14.31
N PRO A 100 13.55 -1.11 -15.05
CA PRO A 100 12.39 -0.33 -15.46
C PRO A 100 11.36 -1.08 -16.31
N GLU A 101 11.77 -2.13 -17.02
CA GLU A 101 10.94 -2.98 -17.87
C GLU A 101 10.20 -4.06 -17.09
N ASP A 102 10.56 -4.29 -15.83
CA ASP A 102 9.93 -5.26 -14.96
C ASP A 102 8.58 -4.76 -14.42
N PHE A 103 7.82 -5.66 -13.85
CA PHE A 103 6.58 -5.34 -13.14
C PHE A 103 6.64 -5.73 -11.67
N ALA A 104 6.16 -4.86 -10.80
CA ALA A 104 5.83 -5.21 -9.43
C ALA A 104 4.32 -5.17 -9.23
N VAL A 105 3.72 -6.35 -8.97
CA VAL A 105 2.29 -6.51 -8.73
C VAL A 105 2.06 -6.64 -7.23
N LEU A 106 1.36 -5.67 -6.65
CA LEU A 106 1.29 -5.44 -5.22
C LEU A 106 -0.14 -5.59 -4.70
N GLU A 107 -0.35 -6.48 -3.74
CA GLU A 107 -1.56 -6.45 -2.93
C GLU A 107 -1.41 -5.36 -1.86
N LEU A 108 -2.32 -4.39 -1.82
CA LEU A 108 -2.25 -3.26 -0.89
C LEU A 108 -3.45 -3.26 0.05
N SER A 109 -3.18 -3.37 1.35
CA SER A 109 -4.18 -3.22 2.41
C SER A 109 -4.49 -1.74 2.68
N SER A 110 -5.64 -1.46 3.31
CA SER A 110 -5.95 -0.09 3.78
C SER A 110 -4.94 0.42 4.80
N PHE A 111 -4.36 -0.47 5.61
CA PHE A 111 -3.34 -0.12 6.61
C PHE A 111 -2.02 0.36 5.99
N GLN A 112 -1.64 -0.22 4.85
CA GLN A 112 -0.48 0.22 4.07
C GLN A 112 -0.78 1.53 3.36
N LEU A 113 -1.94 1.61 2.70
CA LEU A 113 -2.36 2.78 1.91
C LEU A 113 -2.60 4.03 2.73
N MET A 114 -2.95 3.92 4.03
CA MET A 114 -3.37 5.04 4.88
C MET A 114 -2.39 6.23 4.91
N THR A 115 -1.11 5.98 4.73
CA THR A 115 -0.05 7.01 4.77
C THR A 115 0.72 7.14 3.46
N MET A 116 0.30 6.42 2.42
CA MET A 116 1.00 6.49 1.13
C MET A 116 0.69 7.80 0.41
N GLU A 117 1.74 8.47 -0.03
CA GLU A 117 1.72 9.72 -0.81
C GLU A 117 2.11 9.49 -2.27
N GLN A 118 2.20 8.22 -2.68
CA GLN A 118 2.47 7.79 -4.05
C GLN A 118 1.47 6.70 -4.44
N SER A 119 1.01 6.75 -5.67
CA SER A 119 0.13 5.74 -6.26
C SER A 119 0.88 4.88 -7.28
N PRO A 120 0.48 3.62 -7.51
CA PRO A 120 1.04 2.81 -8.58
C PRO A 120 0.62 3.33 -9.96
N HIS A 121 1.38 3.01 -10.99
CA HIS A 121 1.07 3.35 -12.39
C HIS A 121 -0.27 2.76 -12.85
N ILE A 122 -0.63 1.58 -12.33
CA ILE A 122 -1.94 0.97 -12.54
C ILE A 122 -2.53 0.61 -11.18
N ALA A 123 -3.64 1.24 -10.84
CA ALA A 123 -4.41 0.99 -9.63
C ALA A 123 -5.64 0.14 -9.96
N VAL A 124 -5.88 -0.91 -9.18
CA VAL A 124 -7.07 -1.77 -9.32
C VAL A 124 -7.82 -1.81 -8.00
N MET A 125 -9.08 -1.43 -8.02
CA MET A 125 -9.98 -1.52 -6.88
C MET A 125 -11.08 -2.55 -7.15
N THR A 126 -10.97 -3.70 -6.47
CA THR A 126 -11.84 -4.86 -6.73
C THR A 126 -13.27 -4.65 -6.24
N ASN A 127 -13.43 -4.15 -5.01
CA ASN A 127 -14.72 -3.81 -4.40
C ASN A 127 -14.50 -3.05 -3.09
N LEU A 128 -15.57 -2.45 -2.59
CA LEU A 128 -15.64 -1.87 -1.25
C LEU A 128 -16.88 -2.40 -0.53
N SER A 129 -16.66 -2.93 0.66
CA SER A 129 -17.70 -3.33 1.63
C SER A 129 -17.22 -3.01 3.04
N PRO A 130 -18.12 -2.86 4.03
CA PRO A 130 -17.73 -2.63 5.42
C PRO A 130 -16.79 -3.72 5.91
N ASN A 131 -15.57 -3.34 6.27
CA ASN A 131 -14.54 -4.24 6.79
C ASN A 131 -13.52 -3.48 7.65
N HIS A 132 -12.89 -4.15 8.62
CA HIS A 132 -11.84 -3.58 9.48
C HIS A 132 -12.24 -2.31 10.23
N LEU A 133 -13.52 -2.18 10.61
CA LEU A 133 -14.03 -1.03 11.38
C LEU A 133 -13.60 -1.06 12.87
N ASP A 134 -12.94 -2.11 13.30
CA ASP A 134 -12.22 -2.23 14.57
C ASP A 134 -10.90 -1.46 14.57
N TYR A 135 -10.29 -1.25 13.40
CA TYR A 135 -9.05 -0.49 13.23
C TYR A 135 -9.30 0.93 12.71
N HIS A 136 -10.12 1.06 11.66
CA HIS A 136 -10.54 2.35 11.11
C HIS A 136 -11.66 2.94 11.96
N ARG A 137 -11.56 4.23 12.27
CA ARG A 137 -12.54 4.95 13.11
C ARG A 137 -13.92 5.03 12.45
N SER A 138 -13.98 4.89 11.12
CA SER A 138 -15.21 4.94 10.34
C SER A 138 -15.04 4.30 8.96
N MET A 139 -16.16 4.03 8.28
CA MET A 139 -16.17 3.63 6.87
C MET A 139 -15.53 4.69 5.96
N GLY A 140 -15.70 5.98 6.28
CA GLY A 140 -15.07 7.08 5.55
C GLY A 140 -13.54 7.04 5.64
N GLU A 141 -12.97 6.77 6.81
CA GLU A 141 -11.52 6.62 6.97
C GLU A 141 -11.00 5.38 6.21
N TYR A 142 -11.76 4.29 6.20
CA TYR A 142 -11.42 3.08 5.44
C TYR A 142 -11.40 3.33 3.93
N ILE A 143 -12.41 4.03 3.41
CA ILE A 143 -12.48 4.42 1.99
C ILE A 143 -11.33 5.37 1.67
N ALA A 144 -11.17 6.46 2.43
CA ALA A 144 -10.10 7.44 2.23
C ALA A 144 -8.70 6.81 2.24
N ALA A 145 -8.46 5.84 3.12
CA ALA A 145 -7.20 5.10 3.12
C ALA A 145 -6.97 4.36 1.78
N LYS A 146 -8.02 3.75 1.21
CA LYS A 146 -7.90 3.02 -0.06
C LYS A 146 -7.83 3.93 -1.28
N GLU A 147 -8.40 5.12 -1.23
CA GLU A 147 -8.31 6.12 -2.31
C GLU A 147 -6.87 6.53 -2.61
N ASN A 148 -5.97 6.47 -1.63
CA ASN A 148 -4.55 6.73 -1.84
C ASN A 148 -3.91 5.81 -2.91
N ILE A 149 -4.56 4.71 -3.31
CA ILE A 149 -4.07 3.89 -4.41
C ILE A 149 -4.13 4.61 -5.76
N PHE A 150 -4.98 5.63 -5.92
CA PHE A 150 -5.13 6.38 -7.18
C PHE A 150 -5.01 7.91 -7.03
N LEU A 151 -5.13 8.46 -5.82
CA LEU A 151 -5.16 9.91 -5.61
C LEU A 151 -3.88 10.64 -6.03
N HIS A 152 -2.75 9.94 -6.07
CA HIS A 152 -1.45 10.50 -6.41
C HIS A 152 -0.98 10.07 -7.82
N GLN A 153 -1.89 9.55 -8.65
CA GLN A 153 -1.59 9.19 -10.04
C GLN A 153 -1.37 10.42 -10.89
N GLY A 154 -0.46 10.31 -11.85
CA GLY A 154 -0.15 11.35 -12.82
C GLY A 154 -0.69 11.06 -14.22
N GLU A 155 -0.31 11.91 -15.16
CA GLU A 155 -0.66 11.72 -16.56
C GLU A 155 -0.05 10.41 -17.10
N GLY A 156 -0.89 9.58 -17.70
CA GLY A 156 -0.47 8.27 -18.22
C GLY A 156 -0.75 7.09 -17.29
N ASP A 157 -0.96 7.33 -16.00
CA ASP A 157 -1.39 6.30 -15.06
C ASP A 157 -2.86 5.90 -15.29
N ARG A 158 -3.28 4.78 -14.71
CA ARG A 158 -4.63 4.23 -14.90
C ARG A 158 -5.21 3.73 -13.59
N ALA A 159 -6.46 4.10 -13.29
CA ALA A 159 -7.27 3.51 -12.24
C ALA A 159 -8.38 2.64 -12.84
N ILE A 160 -8.53 1.44 -12.31
CA ILE A 160 -9.50 0.44 -12.76
C ILE A 160 -10.43 0.14 -11.58
N PHE A 161 -11.71 0.39 -11.76
CA PHE A 161 -12.74 0.20 -10.76
C PHE A 161 -13.74 -0.88 -11.17
N ASN A 162 -14.22 -1.66 -10.20
CA ASN A 162 -15.29 -2.61 -10.43
C ASN A 162 -16.62 -1.87 -10.59
N TYR A 163 -17.19 -1.90 -11.80
CA TYR A 163 -18.45 -1.25 -12.12
C TYR A 163 -19.67 -1.84 -11.38
N ASP A 164 -19.64 -3.13 -11.04
CA ASP A 164 -20.74 -3.81 -10.37
C ASP A 164 -20.83 -3.49 -8.87
N ASN A 165 -19.78 -2.90 -8.29
CA ASN A 165 -19.80 -2.43 -6.90
C ASN A 165 -20.11 -0.93 -6.85
N GLN A 166 -21.23 -0.54 -6.20
CA GLN A 166 -21.69 0.85 -6.17
C GLN A 166 -20.63 1.80 -5.62
N LEU A 167 -19.96 1.45 -4.49
CA LEU A 167 -18.98 2.33 -3.86
C LEU A 167 -17.76 2.56 -4.75
N THR A 168 -17.26 1.54 -5.44
CA THR A 168 -16.14 1.71 -6.37
C THR A 168 -16.52 2.49 -7.61
N ARG A 169 -17.77 2.35 -8.09
CA ARG A 169 -18.30 3.15 -9.20
C ARG A 169 -18.40 4.63 -8.84
N ASP A 170 -18.91 4.94 -7.65
CA ASP A 170 -19.05 6.31 -7.16
C ASP A 170 -17.67 7.01 -7.00
N LEU A 171 -16.59 6.24 -6.75
CA LEU A 171 -15.22 6.77 -6.72
C LEU A 171 -14.61 7.00 -8.11
N ALA A 172 -15.19 6.42 -9.16
CA ALA A 172 -14.69 6.55 -10.53
C ALA A 172 -15.27 7.79 -11.26
N GLU A 173 -16.32 8.42 -10.70
CA GLU A 173 -17.01 9.62 -11.22
C GLU A 173 -16.37 10.89 -10.67
#